data_fb9801fe9591c33536c2280237996eea
#
_entry.id   fb9801fe9591c33536c2280237996eea
#
_cell.length_a   1.000
_cell.length_b   1.000
_cell.length_c   1.000
_cell.angle_alpha   90.00
_cell.angle_beta   90.00
_cell.angle_gamma   90.00
#
_symmetry.space_group_name_H-M   'P 1'
#
loop_
_entity.id
_entity.type
_entity.pdbx_description
1 polymer ?
#
loop_
_entity_poly.entity_id
_entity_poly.type
_entity_poly.pdbx_seq_one_letter_code
_entity_poly.pdbx_strand_id
1 'polypeptide(L)'
;EDKLYKKCLEDKCFSSSPNKNKEPFTIVIPPPNVTGVLHMGHMLNNSIQDILTRRARMKGKEACWVPGTDHASIATEAKVVSMLKDRGIEKDSLSREEFLEHAWEWKEKYGGIILEQLKKLGASCDWDRTKFTMDDNLSESVIKVFIDLYNKGQIYRGIRMVNWDPQGKTALADDEVIYKEVDSQLFYIKYKIKE
;
A
#
# COMPACT_ATOMS: atom_id res chain seq x y z
N GLU A 1 8.58 3.33 -28.71
CA GLU A 1 7.90 3.90 -27.52
C GLU A 1 8.94 4.36 -26.50
N ASP A 2 9.89 3.51 -26.08
CA ASP A 2 10.89 3.80 -25.04
C ASP A 2 11.68 5.10 -25.28
N LYS A 3 12.09 5.35 -26.52
CA LYS A 3 12.83 6.58 -26.89
C LYS A 3 11.98 7.85 -26.66
N LEU A 4 10.69 7.81 -27.01
CA LEU A 4 9.80 8.95 -26.83
C LEU A 4 9.48 9.16 -25.37
N TYR A 5 9.21 8.09 -24.62
CA TYR A 5 8.93 8.19 -23.19
C TYR A 5 10.13 8.73 -22.42
N LYS A 6 11.34 8.23 -22.72
CA LYS A 6 12.58 8.73 -22.13
C LYS A 6 12.75 10.23 -22.38
N LYS A 7 12.50 10.69 -23.62
CA LYS A 7 12.55 12.11 -23.94
C LYS A 7 11.54 12.91 -23.09
N CYS A 8 10.30 12.42 -22.95
CA CYS A 8 9.30 13.09 -22.10
C CYS A 8 9.73 13.20 -20.63
N LEU A 9 10.46 12.19 -20.11
CA LEU A 9 11.02 12.25 -18.75
C LEU A 9 12.15 13.29 -18.65
N GLU A 10 13.07 13.32 -19.62
CA GLU A 10 14.17 14.29 -19.70
C GLU A 10 13.64 15.73 -19.81
N ASP A 11 12.63 15.93 -20.65
CA ASP A 11 11.98 17.24 -20.87
C ASP A 11 10.98 17.62 -19.75
N LYS A 12 10.82 16.77 -18.72
CA LYS A 12 9.89 16.95 -17.60
C LYS A 12 8.45 17.24 -18.02
N CYS A 13 7.98 16.61 -19.11
CA CYS A 13 6.65 16.83 -19.68
C CYS A 13 5.51 16.52 -18.72
N PHE A 14 5.74 15.72 -17.70
CA PHE A 14 4.73 15.27 -16.74
C PHE A 14 4.81 15.98 -15.38
N SER A 15 5.86 16.75 -15.16
CA SER A 15 6.05 17.53 -13.93
C SER A 15 5.03 18.65 -13.83
N SER A 16 4.58 18.91 -12.62
CA SER A 16 3.61 19.96 -12.31
C SER A 16 4.18 20.94 -11.28
N SER A 17 3.74 22.18 -11.37
CA SER A 17 4.07 23.19 -10.39
C SER A 17 2.86 24.04 -10.04
N PRO A 18 2.74 24.56 -8.81
CA PRO A 18 1.63 25.41 -8.44
C PRO A 18 1.55 26.63 -9.39
N ASN A 19 0.43 26.77 -10.11
CA ASN A 19 0.18 27.86 -11.02
C ASN A 19 -1.20 28.47 -10.77
N LYS A 20 -1.23 29.67 -10.19
CA LYS A 20 -2.47 30.37 -9.84
C LYS A 20 -3.32 30.78 -11.05
N ASN A 21 -2.74 30.79 -12.25
CA ASN A 21 -3.40 31.21 -13.48
C ASN A 21 -4.02 30.01 -14.25
N LYS A 22 -3.85 28.79 -13.75
CA LYS A 22 -4.40 27.58 -14.36
C LYS A 22 -5.32 26.85 -13.38
N GLU A 23 -6.39 26.29 -13.91
CA GLU A 23 -7.27 25.42 -13.14
C GLU A 23 -6.51 24.14 -12.73
N PRO A 24 -6.45 23.79 -11.44
CA PRO A 24 -5.74 22.59 -11.00
C PRO A 24 -6.56 21.34 -11.34
N PHE A 25 -5.84 20.26 -11.68
CA PHE A 25 -6.38 18.92 -11.83
C PHE A 25 -5.41 17.93 -11.20
N THR A 26 -5.76 17.36 -10.06
CA THR A 26 -4.85 16.46 -9.33
C THR A 26 -5.49 15.11 -9.12
N ILE A 27 -4.70 14.06 -9.42
CA ILE A 27 -5.01 12.67 -9.06
C ILE A 27 -3.86 12.16 -8.20
N VAL A 28 -4.19 11.50 -7.10
CA VAL A 28 -3.27 10.66 -6.34
C VAL A 28 -3.53 9.21 -6.76
N ILE A 29 -2.51 8.52 -7.24
CA ILE A 29 -2.65 7.13 -7.64
C ILE A 29 -3.16 6.30 -6.44
N PRO A 30 -4.10 5.36 -6.60
CA PRO A 30 -4.27 4.30 -5.63
C PRO A 30 -2.97 3.48 -5.58
N PRO A 31 -2.16 3.62 -4.51
CA PRO A 31 -0.79 3.10 -4.54
C PRO A 31 -0.80 1.58 -4.57
N PRO A 32 -0.18 0.94 -5.58
CA PRO A 32 -0.08 -0.50 -5.62
C PRO A 32 0.69 -1.05 -4.43
N ASN A 33 0.22 -2.17 -3.89
CA ASN A 33 0.88 -2.91 -2.83
C ASN A 33 2.20 -3.50 -3.31
N VAL A 34 3.28 -3.40 -2.51
CA VAL A 34 4.59 -4.00 -2.84
C VAL A 34 4.61 -5.52 -2.63
N THR A 35 3.53 -6.21 -3.03
CA THR A 35 3.37 -7.65 -2.90
C THR A 35 3.87 -8.45 -4.11
N GLY A 36 4.23 -7.76 -5.19
CA GLY A 36 4.70 -8.40 -6.43
C GLY A 36 4.63 -7.46 -7.62
N VAL A 37 4.32 -8.03 -8.79
CA VAL A 37 4.18 -7.30 -10.05
C VAL A 37 2.75 -6.81 -10.28
N LEU A 38 2.58 -5.80 -11.14
CA LEU A 38 1.26 -5.32 -11.54
C LEU A 38 0.50 -6.36 -12.35
N HIS A 39 -0.81 -6.34 -12.26
CA HIS A 39 -1.73 -7.17 -13.04
C HIS A 39 -2.73 -6.32 -13.83
N MET A 40 -3.57 -6.96 -14.66
CA MET A 40 -4.51 -6.27 -15.56
C MET A 40 -5.43 -5.26 -14.86
N GLY A 41 -5.86 -5.53 -13.62
CA GLY A 41 -6.66 -4.58 -12.84
C GLY A 41 -5.93 -3.26 -12.57
N HIS A 42 -4.64 -3.32 -12.26
CA HIS A 42 -3.80 -2.13 -12.12
C HIS A 42 -3.67 -1.39 -13.46
N MET A 43 -3.46 -2.11 -14.57
CA MET A 43 -3.34 -1.51 -15.89
C MET A 43 -4.61 -0.77 -16.28
N LEU A 44 -5.79 -1.38 -16.09
CA LEU A 44 -7.08 -0.73 -16.38
C LEU A 44 -7.24 0.55 -15.56
N ASN A 45 -7.05 0.46 -14.25
CA ASN A 45 -7.19 1.61 -13.35
C ASN A 45 -6.25 2.76 -13.75
N ASN A 46 -4.97 2.46 -13.94
CA ASN A 46 -3.97 3.47 -14.28
C ASN A 46 -4.17 4.06 -15.70
N SER A 47 -4.64 3.26 -16.66
CA SER A 47 -4.96 3.77 -18.01
C SER A 47 -6.08 4.78 -17.97
N ILE A 48 -7.13 4.56 -17.17
CA ILE A 48 -8.22 5.52 -17.01
C ILE A 48 -7.70 6.83 -16.39
N GLN A 49 -6.89 6.76 -15.35
CA GLN A 49 -6.30 7.94 -14.71
C GLN A 49 -5.38 8.70 -15.68
N ASP A 50 -4.57 7.99 -16.46
CA ASP A 50 -3.66 8.59 -17.43
C ASP A 50 -4.43 9.34 -18.52
N ILE A 51 -5.50 8.74 -19.07
CA ILE A 51 -6.37 9.38 -20.05
C ILE A 51 -6.95 10.69 -19.50
N LEU A 52 -7.47 10.67 -18.29
CA LEU A 52 -8.05 11.86 -17.65
C LEU A 52 -7.01 12.95 -17.42
N THR A 53 -5.82 12.56 -16.96
CA THR A 53 -4.70 13.47 -16.69
C THR A 53 -4.20 14.11 -18.01
N ARG A 54 -3.99 13.31 -19.05
CA ARG A 54 -3.59 13.81 -20.38
C ARG A 54 -4.63 14.73 -20.97
N ARG A 55 -5.93 14.39 -20.87
CA ARG A 55 -7.03 15.26 -21.29
C ARG A 55 -7.03 16.59 -20.54
N ALA A 56 -6.75 16.58 -19.24
CA ALA A 56 -6.65 17.81 -18.45
C ALA A 56 -5.51 18.70 -18.95
N ARG A 57 -4.31 18.12 -19.22
CA ARG A 57 -3.18 18.87 -19.83
C ARG A 57 -3.52 19.45 -21.18
N MET A 58 -4.17 18.66 -22.05
CA MET A 58 -4.61 19.14 -23.37
C MET A 58 -5.62 20.31 -23.28
N LYS A 59 -6.39 20.38 -22.19
CA LYS A 59 -7.29 21.50 -21.89
C LYS A 59 -6.61 22.70 -21.25
N GLY A 60 -5.28 22.69 -21.11
CA GLY A 60 -4.51 23.78 -20.52
C GLY A 60 -4.53 23.84 -19.00
N LYS A 61 -5.09 22.83 -18.31
CA LYS A 61 -5.07 22.76 -16.84
C LYS A 61 -3.69 22.45 -16.30
N GLU A 62 -3.44 22.82 -15.03
CA GLU A 62 -2.27 22.37 -14.30
C GLU A 62 -2.54 20.97 -13.73
N ALA A 63 -2.07 19.94 -14.45
CA ALA A 63 -2.39 18.57 -14.13
C ALA A 63 -1.24 17.89 -13.40
N CYS A 64 -1.52 17.41 -12.19
CA CYS A 64 -0.60 16.66 -11.34
C CYS A 64 -1.15 15.25 -11.09
N TRP A 65 -0.41 14.23 -11.51
CA TRP A 65 -0.71 12.85 -11.17
C TRP A 65 0.43 12.29 -10.31
N VAL A 66 0.14 12.13 -9.01
CA VAL A 66 1.12 11.72 -8.00
C VAL A 66 1.23 10.19 -7.96
N PRO A 67 2.39 9.62 -8.31
CA PRO A 67 2.62 8.18 -8.20
C PRO A 67 3.07 7.78 -6.80
N GLY A 68 2.93 6.48 -6.49
CA GLY A 68 3.41 5.92 -5.23
C GLY A 68 3.20 4.43 -5.14
N THR A 69 3.70 3.84 -4.05
CA THR A 69 3.53 2.43 -3.69
C THR A 69 3.12 2.29 -2.24
N ASP A 70 2.39 1.22 -1.91
CA ASP A 70 1.92 0.92 -0.57
C ASP A 70 2.69 -0.24 0.06
N HIS A 71 3.05 -0.09 1.34
CA HIS A 71 3.70 -1.15 2.11
C HIS A 71 2.79 -2.35 2.39
N ALA A 72 1.47 -2.18 2.34
CA ALA A 72 0.43 -3.23 2.46
C ALA A 72 0.59 -4.21 3.62
N SER A 73 1.29 -3.80 4.68
CA SER A 73 1.46 -4.51 5.97
C SER A 73 1.40 -6.06 5.87
N ILE A 74 0.28 -6.67 6.25
CA ILE A 74 0.09 -8.14 6.36
C ILE A 74 0.39 -8.87 5.05
N ALA A 75 -0.08 -8.36 3.92
CA ALA A 75 0.11 -9.00 2.62
C ALA A 75 1.60 -9.01 2.21
N THR A 76 2.33 -7.94 2.47
CA THR A 76 3.77 -7.86 2.23
C THR A 76 4.54 -8.74 3.21
N GLU A 77 4.15 -8.74 4.49
CA GLU A 77 4.74 -9.62 5.50
C GLU A 77 4.63 -11.09 5.10
N ALA A 78 3.45 -11.54 4.65
CA ALA A 78 3.25 -12.91 4.17
C ALA A 78 4.20 -13.27 3.01
N LYS A 79 4.47 -12.33 2.09
CA LYS A 79 5.44 -12.52 1.00
C LYS A 79 6.87 -12.60 1.50
N VAL A 80 7.25 -11.75 2.44
CA VAL A 80 8.58 -11.78 3.07
C VAL A 80 8.78 -13.10 3.82
N VAL A 81 7.80 -13.55 4.59
CA VAL A 81 7.85 -14.85 5.30
C VAL A 81 7.99 -16.01 4.31
N SER A 82 7.26 -15.99 3.18
CA SER A 82 7.43 -17.02 2.15
C SER A 82 8.84 -17.02 1.57
N MET A 83 9.38 -15.84 1.25
CA MET A 83 10.76 -15.70 0.77
C MET A 83 11.79 -16.22 1.79
N LEU A 84 11.60 -15.93 3.07
CA LEU A 84 12.48 -16.43 4.15
C LEU A 84 12.45 -17.94 4.23
N LYS A 85 11.26 -18.57 4.15
CA LYS A 85 11.12 -20.02 4.11
C LYS A 85 11.85 -20.66 2.94
N ASP A 86 11.76 -20.04 1.74
CA ASP A 86 12.50 -20.51 0.56
C ASP A 86 14.03 -20.43 0.76
N ARG A 87 14.49 -19.54 1.64
CA ARG A 87 15.90 -19.40 2.06
C ARG A 87 16.25 -20.30 3.26
N GLY A 88 15.30 -21.07 3.80
CA GLY A 88 15.49 -21.92 4.99
C GLY A 88 15.54 -21.15 6.31
N ILE A 89 14.99 -19.93 6.35
CA ILE A 89 14.97 -19.08 7.53
C ILE A 89 13.56 -19.06 8.13
N GLU A 90 13.42 -19.41 9.39
CA GLU A 90 12.15 -19.30 10.11
C GLU A 90 11.99 -17.90 10.71
N LYS A 91 10.81 -17.28 10.50
CA LYS A 91 10.52 -15.91 11.01
C LYS A 91 10.74 -15.81 12.53
N ASP A 92 10.30 -16.80 13.28
CA ASP A 92 10.38 -16.80 14.75
C ASP A 92 11.82 -16.90 15.29
N SER A 93 12.82 -17.17 14.41
CA SER A 93 14.25 -17.14 14.76
C SER A 93 14.89 -15.76 14.64
N LEU A 94 14.18 -14.80 14.00
CA LEU A 94 14.67 -13.46 13.76
C LEU A 94 14.17 -12.47 14.81
N SER A 95 15.02 -11.50 15.16
CA SER A 95 14.59 -10.28 15.84
C SER A 95 13.70 -9.44 14.94
N ARG A 96 13.03 -8.44 15.52
CA ARG A 96 12.23 -7.49 14.75
C ARG A 96 13.07 -6.71 13.73
N GLU A 97 14.26 -6.31 14.13
CA GLU A 97 15.20 -5.54 13.33
C GLU A 97 15.68 -6.35 12.13
N GLU A 98 16.09 -7.59 12.32
CA GLU A 98 16.49 -8.50 11.25
C GLU A 98 15.34 -8.79 10.28
N PHE A 99 14.12 -8.99 10.79
CA PHE A 99 12.96 -9.15 9.92
C PHE A 99 12.68 -7.90 9.07
N LEU A 100 12.82 -6.70 9.66
CA LEU A 100 12.64 -5.44 8.94
C LEU A 100 13.68 -5.26 7.82
N GLU A 101 14.93 -5.70 8.01
CA GLU A 101 15.94 -5.66 6.94
C GLU A 101 15.48 -6.48 5.72
N HIS A 102 14.94 -7.67 5.93
CA HIS A 102 14.36 -8.48 4.84
C HIS A 102 13.12 -7.85 4.21
N ALA A 103 12.29 -7.17 5.00
CA ALA A 103 11.13 -6.45 4.49
C ALA A 103 11.54 -5.25 3.62
N TRP A 104 12.59 -4.53 4.01
CA TRP A 104 13.17 -3.45 3.19
C TRP A 104 13.82 -3.98 1.91
N GLU A 105 14.56 -5.11 1.97
CA GLU A 105 15.08 -5.79 0.77
C GLU A 105 13.95 -6.11 -0.23
N TRP A 106 12.84 -6.66 0.28
CA TRP A 106 11.65 -6.94 -0.53
C TRP A 106 11.07 -5.67 -1.17
N LYS A 107 10.90 -4.62 -0.37
CA LYS A 107 10.36 -3.31 -0.83
C LYS A 107 11.25 -2.70 -1.92
N GLU A 108 12.55 -2.69 -1.75
CA GLU A 108 13.48 -2.15 -2.76
C GLU A 108 13.34 -2.90 -4.08
N LYS A 109 13.29 -4.21 -4.03
CA LYS A 109 13.15 -5.05 -5.22
C LYS A 109 11.82 -4.82 -5.95
N TYR A 110 10.70 -4.99 -5.25
CA TYR A 110 9.38 -4.98 -5.89
C TYR A 110 8.80 -3.57 -6.08
N GLY A 111 9.10 -2.65 -5.20
CA GLY A 111 8.71 -1.24 -5.38
C GLY A 111 9.32 -0.64 -6.64
N GLY A 112 10.61 -0.93 -6.92
CA GLY A 112 11.26 -0.53 -8.16
C GLY A 112 10.60 -1.15 -9.40
N ILE A 113 10.30 -2.45 -9.38
CA ILE A 113 9.63 -3.15 -10.48
C ILE A 113 8.28 -2.53 -10.81
N ILE A 114 7.45 -2.23 -9.80
CA ILE A 114 6.13 -1.61 -9.96
C ILE A 114 6.23 -0.27 -10.68
N LEU A 115 7.14 0.58 -10.25
CA LEU A 115 7.34 1.90 -10.87
C LEU A 115 7.82 1.79 -12.31
N GLU A 116 8.74 0.87 -12.61
CA GLU A 116 9.20 0.62 -13.97
C GLU A 116 8.08 0.04 -14.87
N GLN A 117 7.20 -0.82 -14.34
CA GLN A 117 6.03 -1.31 -15.06
C GLN A 117 5.05 -0.18 -15.38
N LEU A 118 4.82 0.77 -14.47
CA LEU A 118 4.01 1.95 -14.74
C LEU A 118 4.64 2.84 -15.82
N LYS A 119 5.95 3.04 -15.79
CA LYS A 119 6.67 3.75 -16.85
C LYS A 119 6.56 3.04 -18.19
N LYS A 120 6.67 1.71 -18.19
CA LYS A 120 6.52 0.89 -19.41
C LYS A 120 5.11 0.94 -19.97
N LEU A 121 4.09 1.07 -19.13
CA LEU A 121 2.70 1.34 -19.52
C LEU A 121 2.54 2.72 -20.16
N GLY A 122 3.52 3.61 -20.02
CA GLY A 122 3.51 4.99 -20.52
C GLY A 122 2.79 5.97 -19.58
N ALA A 123 2.62 5.63 -18.31
CA ALA A 123 1.93 6.47 -17.33
C ALA A 123 2.57 7.87 -17.23
N SER A 124 1.76 8.92 -17.38
CA SER A 124 2.22 10.31 -17.35
C SER A 124 2.21 10.92 -15.95
N CYS A 125 2.76 10.17 -14.99
CA CYS A 125 2.89 10.60 -13.60
C CYS A 125 3.96 11.69 -13.43
N ASP A 126 3.79 12.54 -12.42
CA ASP A 126 4.85 13.42 -11.92
C ASP A 126 5.82 12.60 -11.05
N TRP A 127 6.81 12.01 -11.69
CA TRP A 127 7.75 11.07 -11.06
C TRP A 127 8.63 11.70 -9.99
N ASP A 128 8.85 13.01 -10.04
CA ASP A 128 9.58 13.77 -9.01
C ASP A 128 8.81 13.75 -7.65
N ARG A 129 7.50 13.44 -7.68
CA ARG A 129 6.62 13.33 -6.52
C ARG A 129 6.34 11.90 -6.07
N THR A 130 7.09 10.92 -6.55
CA THR A 130 6.91 9.53 -6.13
C THR A 130 7.00 9.39 -4.61
N LYS A 131 6.02 8.67 -4.02
CA LYS A 131 5.95 8.44 -2.58
C LYS A 131 5.76 6.96 -2.27
N PHE A 132 6.32 6.56 -1.13
CA PHE A 132 6.05 5.28 -0.50
C PHE A 132 5.35 5.53 0.83
N THR A 133 4.34 4.74 1.16
CA THR A 133 3.49 5.00 2.34
C THR A 133 4.22 5.00 3.68
N MET A 134 5.45 4.46 3.74
CA MET A 134 6.31 4.52 4.93
C MET A 134 7.46 5.53 4.82
N ASP A 135 7.44 6.43 3.84
CA ASP A 135 8.40 7.55 3.81
C ASP A 135 8.28 8.38 5.10
N ASP A 136 9.39 8.91 5.59
CA ASP A 136 9.47 9.61 6.89
C ASP A 136 8.43 10.72 7.03
N ASN A 137 8.27 11.55 6.01
CA ASN A 137 7.30 12.64 6.02
C ASN A 137 5.84 12.18 6.03
N LEU A 138 5.52 11.00 5.47
CA LEU A 138 4.19 10.41 5.55
C LEU A 138 3.97 9.77 6.91
N SER A 139 4.96 9.07 7.45
CA SER A 139 4.92 8.50 8.80
C SER A 139 4.70 9.58 9.87
N GLU A 140 5.40 10.70 9.77
CA GLU A 140 5.21 11.85 10.64
C GLU A 140 3.79 12.42 10.54
N SER A 141 3.27 12.54 9.33
CA SER A 141 1.91 13.02 9.08
C SER A 141 0.85 12.10 9.69
N VAL A 142 1.03 10.78 9.59
CA VAL A 142 0.13 9.78 10.20
C VAL A 142 0.13 9.90 11.71
N ILE A 143 1.31 10.01 12.33
CA ILE A 143 1.44 10.17 13.79
C ILE A 143 0.74 11.45 14.25
N LYS A 144 0.95 12.56 13.54
CA LYS A 144 0.31 13.85 13.85
C LYS A 144 -1.22 13.76 13.80
N VAL A 145 -1.77 13.14 12.77
CA VAL A 145 -3.23 12.94 12.63
C VAL A 145 -3.75 12.03 13.73
N PHE A 146 -3.04 10.95 14.07
CA PHE A 146 -3.41 10.07 15.17
C PHE A 146 -3.52 10.82 16.50
N ILE A 147 -2.52 11.63 16.82
CA ILE A 147 -2.51 12.44 18.05
C ILE A 147 -3.66 13.46 18.06
N ASP A 148 -3.93 14.11 16.92
CA ASP A 148 -5.03 15.07 16.80
C ASP A 148 -6.40 14.40 17.04
N LEU A 149 -6.62 13.25 16.44
CA LEU A 149 -7.87 12.47 16.63
C LEU A 149 -8.01 11.94 18.07
N TYR A 150 -6.91 11.52 18.67
CA TYR A 150 -6.91 11.11 20.08
C TYR A 150 -7.28 12.28 21.01
N ASN A 151 -6.69 13.44 20.81
CA ASN A 151 -6.96 14.64 21.60
C ASN A 151 -8.42 15.13 21.42
N LYS A 152 -9.02 14.87 20.26
CA LYS A 152 -10.44 15.14 19.99
C LYS A 152 -11.39 14.07 20.56
N GLY A 153 -10.87 13.02 21.21
CA GLY A 153 -11.65 11.93 21.77
C GLY A 153 -12.26 10.97 20.74
N GLN A 154 -11.83 11.04 19.48
CA GLN A 154 -12.32 10.18 18.40
C GLN A 154 -11.62 8.82 18.35
N ILE A 155 -10.42 8.73 18.92
CA ILE A 155 -9.66 7.50 19.07
C ILE A 155 -9.58 7.17 20.56
N TYR A 156 -9.93 5.93 20.92
CA TYR A 156 -9.82 5.40 22.27
C TYR A 156 -9.41 3.92 22.26
N ARG A 157 -8.84 3.46 23.36
CA ARG A 157 -8.52 2.04 23.55
C ARG A 157 -9.76 1.30 24.07
N GLY A 158 -10.20 0.28 23.36
CA GLY A 158 -11.34 -0.54 23.73
C GLY A 158 -11.09 -2.03 23.48
N ILE A 159 -11.95 -2.87 24.08
CA ILE A 159 -11.93 -4.33 23.87
C ILE A 159 -13.12 -4.66 22.98
N ARG A 160 -12.86 -5.36 21.88
CA ARG A 160 -13.88 -5.85 20.94
C ARG A 160 -13.53 -7.25 20.46
N MET A 161 -14.54 -8.00 20.06
CA MET A 161 -14.32 -9.25 19.32
C MET A 161 -13.79 -8.92 17.92
N VAL A 162 -12.77 -9.66 17.50
CA VAL A 162 -12.16 -9.54 16.17
C VAL A 162 -11.97 -10.93 15.58
N ASN A 163 -11.95 -11.01 14.25
CA ASN A 163 -11.47 -12.21 13.57
C ASN A 163 -9.96 -12.29 13.77
N TRP A 164 -9.47 -13.43 14.23
CA TRP A 164 -8.08 -13.62 14.59
C TRP A 164 -7.48 -14.81 13.86
N ASP A 165 -6.38 -14.59 13.15
CA ASP A 165 -5.56 -15.67 12.58
C ASP A 165 -4.46 -16.08 13.59
N PRO A 166 -4.55 -17.26 14.21
CA PRO A 166 -3.53 -17.71 15.16
C PRO A 166 -2.19 -18.07 14.51
N GLN A 167 -2.17 -18.38 13.21
CA GLN A 167 -0.95 -18.67 12.47
C GLN A 167 -0.23 -17.37 12.08
N GLY A 168 -0.95 -16.41 11.54
CA GLY A 168 -0.42 -15.08 11.21
C GLY A 168 -0.23 -14.18 12.42
N LYS A 169 -0.79 -14.56 13.59
CA LYS A 169 -0.77 -13.77 14.83
C LYS A 169 -1.28 -12.34 14.62
N THR A 170 -2.37 -12.21 13.86
CA THR A 170 -2.95 -10.91 13.48
C THR A 170 -4.47 -10.95 13.44
N ALA A 171 -5.10 -9.76 13.58
CA ALA A 171 -6.51 -9.58 13.29
C ALA A 171 -6.73 -9.53 11.78
N LEU A 172 -7.90 -10.01 11.35
CA LEU A 172 -8.33 -10.01 9.95
C LEU A 172 -9.52 -9.07 9.78
N ALA A 173 -9.62 -8.42 8.63
CA ALA A 173 -10.81 -7.71 8.23
C ALA A 173 -11.93 -8.69 7.84
N ASP A 174 -13.19 -8.27 7.94
CA ASP A 174 -14.33 -9.17 7.69
C ASP A 174 -14.39 -9.69 6.25
N ASP A 175 -13.88 -8.93 5.29
CA ASP A 175 -13.80 -9.28 3.87
C ASP A 175 -12.65 -10.27 3.54
N GLU A 176 -11.71 -10.47 4.47
CA GLU A 176 -10.63 -11.45 4.35
C GLU A 176 -11.02 -12.83 4.90
N VAL A 177 -12.14 -12.92 5.60
CA VAL A 177 -12.58 -14.16 6.26
C VAL A 177 -13.33 -15.07 5.30
N ILE A 178 -12.85 -16.30 5.16
CA ILE A 178 -13.52 -17.35 4.39
C ILE A 178 -14.37 -18.20 5.33
N TYR A 179 -15.68 -18.10 5.19
CA TYR A 179 -16.62 -18.90 5.98
C TYR A 179 -16.73 -20.33 5.43
N LYS A 180 -16.61 -21.30 6.32
CA LYS A 180 -16.81 -22.72 6.00
C LYS A 180 -17.73 -23.34 7.04
N GLU A 181 -18.65 -24.20 6.58
CA GLU A 181 -19.42 -25.06 7.46
C GLU A 181 -18.54 -26.21 7.94
N VAL A 182 -18.49 -26.41 9.24
CA VAL A 182 -17.78 -27.52 9.87
C VAL A 182 -18.66 -28.14 10.93
N ASP A 183 -18.70 -29.49 10.98
CA ASP A 183 -19.36 -30.21 12.05
C ASP A 183 -18.61 -29.99 13.36
N SER A 184 -19.30 -29.46 14.36
CA SER A 184 -18.71 -29.16 15.65
C SER A 184 -19.68 -29.51 16.77
N GLN A 185 -19.18 -29.56 18.01
CA GLN A 185 -19.97 -29.84 19.20
C GLN A 185 -19.83 -28.71 20.21
N LEU A 186 -20.95 -28.34 20.81
CA LEU A 186 -20.96 -27.39 21.94
C LEU A 186 -20.89 -28.17 23.25
N PHE A 187 -19.89 -27.89 24.07
CA PHE A 187 -19.67 -28.56 25.34
C PHE A 187 -20.18 -27.69 26.48
N TYR A 188 -21.14 -28.24 27.28
CA TYR A 188 -21.65 -27.59 28.48
C TYR A 188 -20.92 -28.15 29.70
N ILE A 189 -20.02 -27.38 30.31
CA ILE A 189 -19.26 -27.77 31.51
C ILE A 189 -19.96 -27.19 32.75
N LYS A 190 -20.27 -28.06 33.71
CA LYS A 190 -20.86 -27.64 34.99
C LYS A 190 -19.76 -27.58 36.08
N TYR A 191 -19.64 -26.46 36.72
CA TYR A 191 -18.76 -26.32 37.91
C TYR A 191 -19.60 -26.37 39.16
N LYS A 192 -19.11 -27.07 40.22
CA LYS A 192 -19.73 -27.02 41.55
C LYS A 192 -19.39 -25.68 42.20
N ILE A 193 -20.41 -25.04 42.74
CA ILE A 193 -20.24 -23.86 43.61
C ILE A 193 -19.76 -24.40 44.97
N LYS A 194 -18.67 -23.84 45.51
CA LYS A 194 -18.21 -24.14 46.85
C LYS A 194 -19.03 -23.32 47.82
N GLU A 195 -19.79 -23.98 48.73
CA GLU A 195 -20.48 -23.34 49.83
C GLU A 195 -19.50 -22.78 50.82
#